data_e7a73e6eb9e8a5804a249cf634b6eb65
#
_entry.id   e7a73e6eb9e8a5804a249cf634b6eb65
#
_cell.length_a   1.000
_cell.length_b   1.000
_cell.length_c   1.000
_cell.angle_alpha   90.00
_cell.angle_beta   90.00
_cell.angle_gamma   90.00
#
_symmetry.space_group_name_H-M   'P 1'
#
loop_
_entity.id
_entity.type
_entity.pdbx_description
1 polymer ?
#
loop_
_entity_poly.entity_id
_entity_poly.type
_entity_poly.pdbx_seq_one_letter_code
_entity_poly.pdbx_strand_id
1 'polypeptide(L)'
;EKSHSFDLPKNLVDNELTIMTHNLKKEEKVKHKDANEKLAKSRIKLGLLLNEYGEKNNLKVSEEEIKVEIQKQIRGMPGQEKMVMEYYQKNPQAAQSLKGALYEDKIIKLLKSKIKLITKTLSTSEAEKVISEFNASKTKAKSKKISKK
;
A
#
# COMPACT_ATOMS: atom_id res chain seq x y z
N GLU A 1 -2.19 2.56 -13.55
CA GLU A 1 -0.78 2.93 -13.49
C GLU A 1 -0.14 3.00 -14.88
N LYS A 2 -0.37 2.01 -15.74
CA LYS A 2 0.21 1.97 -17.10
C LYS A 2 -0.30 3.08 -18.03
N SER A 3 -1.53 3.54 -17.83
CA SER A 3 -2.21 4.54 -18.66
C SER A 3 -1.87 5.98 -18.30
N HIS A 4 -1.24 6.20 -17.16
CA HIS A 4 -0.89 7.53 -16.65
C HIS A 4 0.62 7.67 -16.63
N SER A 5 1.15 8.63 -17.40
CA SER A 5 2.57 8.99 -17.37
C SER A 5 2.68 10.44 -16.91
N PHE A 6 3.39 10.65 -15.81
CA PHE A 6 3.74 11.95 -15.27
C PHE A 6 5.06 11.84 -14.49
N ASP A 7 5.75 12.96 -14.39
CA ASP A 7 7.00 13.04 -13.68
C ASP A 7 6.77 13.00 -12.16
N LEU A 8 7.63 12.26 -11.47
CA LEU A 8 7.55 12.13 -10.03
C LEU A 8 8.57 13.06 -9.37
N PRO A 9 8.18 13.79 -8.31
CA PRO A 9 9.11 14.57 -7.52
C PRO A 9 10.23 13.67 -6.96
N LYS A 10 11.48 14.04 -7.24
CA LYS A 10 12.64 13.24 -6.87
C LYS A 10 12.73 13.00 -5.36
N ASN A 11 12.43 14.03 -4.56
CA ASN A 11 12.43 13.94 -3.11
C ASN A 11 11.47 12.87 -2.55
N LEU A 12 10.29 12.70 -3.16
CA LEU A 12 9.34 11.66 -2.73
C LEU A 12 9.89 10.26 -3.05
N VAL A 13 10.50 10.09 -4.22
CA VAL A 13 11.10 8.81 -4.61
C VAL A 13 12.28 8.47 -3.71
N ASP A 14 13.14 9.44 -3.39
CA ASP A 14 14.31 9.26 -2.52
C ASP A 14 13.88 8.93 -1.08
N ASN A 15 12.84 9.58 -0.55
CA ASN A 15 12.27 9.27 0.75
C ASN A 15 11.70 7.85 0.80
N GLU A 16 10.91 7.45 -0.20
CA GLU A 16 10.35 6.10 -0.27
C GLU A 16 11.43 5.05 -0.38
N LEU A 17 12.49 5.30 -1.17
CA LEU A 17 13.66 4.43 -1.24
C LEU A 17 14.33 4.28 0.12
N THR A 18 14.49 5.36 0.86
CA THR A 18 15.09 5.34 2.20
C THR A 18 14.25 4.48 3.15
N ILE A 19 12.95 4.67 3.17
CA ILE A 19 12.02 3.88 3.99
C ILE A 19 12.08 2.40 3.62
N MET A 20 11.96 2.08 2.32
CA MET A 20 11.96 0.70 1.83
C MET A 20 13.27 -0.05 2.09
N THR A 21 14.38 0.66 2.11
CA THR A 21 15.72 0.05 2.24
C THR A 21 16.31 0.22 3.63
N HIS A 22 15.59 0.79 4.59
CA HIS A 22 16.11 1.09 5.93
C HIS A 22 16.75 -0.13 6.59
N ASN A 23 16.08 -1.27 6.54
CA ASN A 23 16.54 -2.51 7.19
C ASN A 23 17.42 -3.41 6.32
N LEU A 24 17.76 -2.98 5.08
CA LEU A 24 18.61 -3.77 4.20
C LEU A 24 20.09 -3.46 4.44
N LYS A 25 20.95 -4.49 4.32
CA LYS A 25 22.41 -4.33 4.33
C LYS A 25 22.88 -3.53 3.11
N LYS A 26 24.02 -2.85 3.24
CA LYS A 26 24.58 -2.02 2.15
C LYS A 26 24.73 -2.78 0.82
N GLU A 27 25.20 -4.00 0.88
CA GLU A 27 25.40 -4.88 -0.30
C GLU A 27 24.07 -5.18 -1.01
N GLU A 28 23.01 -5.46 -0.26
CA GLU A 28 21.67 -5.71 -0.80
C GLU A 28 21.05 -4.44 -1.41
N LYS A 29 21.30 -3.28 -0.79
CA LYS A 29 20.87 -1.98 -1.32
C LYS A 29 21.47 -1.73 -2.71
N VAL A 30 22.77 -2.00 -2.87
CA VAL A 30 23.47 -1.82 -4.14
C VAL A 30 23.02 -2.84 -5.17
N LYS A 31 22.94 -4.13 -4.79
CA LYS A 31 22.55 -5.23 -5.68
C LYS A 31 21.14 -5.05 -6.26
N HIS A 32 20.22 -4.46 -5.51
CA HIS A 32 18.83 -4.30 -5.92
C HIS A 32 18.43 -2.84 -6.18
N LYS A 33 19.41 -1.94 -6.35
CA LYS A 33 19.15 -0.50 -6.51
C LYS A 33 18.11 -0.18 -7.56
N ASP A 34 18.28 -0.66 -8.79
CA ASP A 34 17.34 -0.35 -9.90
C ASP A 34 15.95 -0.95 -9.67
N ALA A 35 15.88 -2.13 -9.05
CA ALA A 35 14.61 -2.76 -8.73
C ALA A 35 13.87 -1.99 -7.64
N ASN A 36 14.59 -1.56 -6.61
CA ASN A 36 14.03 -0.77 -5.51
C ASN A 36 13.58 0.60 -6.00
N GLU A 37 14.36 1.27 -6.86
CA GLU A 37 13.98 2.56 -7.45
C GLU A 37 12.72 2.44 -8.31
N LYS A 38 12.61 1.42 -9.15
CA LYS A 38 11.39 1.15 -9.92
C LYS A 38 10.19 0.89 -9.03
N LEU A 39 10.39 0.15 -7.95
CA LEU A 39 9.32 -0.14 -6.98
C LEU A 39 8.90 1.12 -6.23
N ALA A 40 9.84 1.93 -5.76
CA ALA A 40 9.57 3.20 -5.11
C ALA A 40 8.77 4.14 -6.03
N LYS A 41 9.21 4.31 -7.28
CA LYS A 41 8.48 5.10 -8.28
C LYS A 41 7.06 4.58 -8.50
N SER A 42 6.88 3.25 -8.59
CA SER A 42 5.56 2.65 -8.76
C SER A 42 4.66 2.90 -7.56
N ARG A 43 5.19 2.80 -6.34
CA ARG A 43 4.44 3.05 -5.09
C ARG A 43 4.01 4.51 -4.99
N ILE A 44 4.94 5.44 -5.19
CA ILE A 44 4.64 6.89 -5.18
C ILE A 44 3.59 7.24 -6.23
N LYS A 45 3.77 6.73 -7.46
CA LYS A 45 2.82 6.96 -8.55
C LYS A 45 1.41 6.46 -8.21
N LEU A 46 1.32 5.25 -7.65
CA LEU A 46 0.04 4.69 -7.23
C LEU A 46 -0.58 5.51 -6.10
N GLY A 47 0.20 5.90 -5.09
CA GLY A 47 -0.27 6.74 -3.99
C GLY A 47 -0.85 8.07 -4.47
N LEU A 48 -0.13 8.76 -5.38
CA LEU A 48 -0.60 10.03 -5.95
C LEU A 48 -1.90 9.85 -6.76
N LEU A 49 -2.00 8.78 -7.57
CA LEU A 49 -3.22 8.48 -8.32
C LEU A 49 -4.42 8.16 -7.41
N LEU A 50 -4.18 7.40 -6.33
CA LEU A 50 -5.23 7.08 -5.37
C LEU A 50 -5.68 8.33 -4.61
N ASN A 51 -4.73 9.20 -4.20
CA ASN A 51 -5.07 10.45 -3.54
C ASN A 51 -5.91 11.35 -4.43
N GLU A 52 -5.49 11.59 -5.65
CA GLU A 52 -6.24 12.36 -6.66
C GLU A 52 -7.65 11.80 -6.90
N TYR A 53 -7.76 10.47 -6.95
CA TYR A 53 -9.04 9.80 -7.09
C TYR A 53 -9.94 10.01 -5.87
N GLY A 54 -9.37 9.93 -4.68
CA GLY A 54 -10.09 10.17 -3.42
C GLY A 54 -10.57 11.63 -3.31
N GLU A 55 -9.73 12.59 -3.65
CA GLU A 55 -10.08 14.02 -3.65
C GLU A 55 -11.21 14.32 -4.64
N LYS A 56 -11.11 13.82 -5.87
CA LYS A 56 -12.17 13.98 -6.89
C LYS A 56 -13.52 13.37 -6.51
N ASN A 57 -13.52 12.37 -5.63
CA ASN A 57 -14.73 11.77 -5.11
C ASN A 57 -15.12 12.30 -3.71
N ASN A 58 -14.51 13.40 -3.25
CA ASN A 58 -14.77 14.02 -1.95
C ASN A 58 -14.67 13.07 -0.76
N LEU A 59 -13.78 12.07 -0.84
CA LEU A 59 -13.55 11.14 0.25
C LEU A 59 -12.81 11.86 1.39
N LYS A 60 -13.36 11.72 2.59
CA LYS A 60 -12.75 12.24 3.83
C LYS A 60 -12.86 11.18 4.91
N VAL A 61 -11.94 11.21 5.84
CA VAL A 61 -12.00 10.41 7.07
C VAL A 61 -12.36 11.34 8.20
N SER A 62 -13.48 11.06 8.88
CA SER A 62 -13.92 11.84 10.04
C SER A 62 -13.21 11.42 11.32
N GLU A 63 -13.28 12.27 12.34
CA GLU A 63 -12.75 11.92 13.67
C GLU A 63 -13.51 10.76 14.31
N GLU A 64 -14.81 10.65 14.02
CA GLU A 64 -15.64 9.55 14.49
C GLU A 64 -15.16 8.20 13.92
N GLU A 65 -14.81 8.16 12.63
CA GLU A 65 -14.28 6.95 11.99
C GLU A 65 -12.95 6.52 12.62
N ILE A 66 -12.08 7.49 12.95
CA ILE A 66 -10.83 7.21 13.66
C ILE A 66 -11.11 6.65 15.04
N LYS A 67 -12.03 7.26 15.81
CA LYS A 67 -12.43 6.77 17.13
C LYS A 67 -13.00 5.36 17.08
N VAL A 68 -13.86 5.07 16.11
CA VAL A 68 -14.45 3.73 15.91
C VAL A 68 -13.36 2.70 15.62
N GLU A 69 -12.38 3.02 14.78
CA GLU A 69 -11.30 2.08 14.48
C GLU A 69 -10.38 1.86 15.70
N ILE A 70 -10.08 2.90 16.48
CA ILE A 70 -9.33 2.76 17.74
C ILE A 70 -10.11 1.86 18.71
N GLN A 71 -11.42 2.06 18.86
CA GLN A 71 -12.26 1.20 19.71
C GLN A 71 -12.28 -0.24 19.24
N LYS A 72 -12.26 -0.47 17.93
CA LYS A 72 -12.18 -1.81 17.37
C LYS A 72 -10.85 -2.49 17.70
N GLN A 73 -9.74 -1.76 17.62
CA GLN A 73 -8.43 -2.26 18.04
C GLN A 73 -8.40 -2.60 19.54
N ILE A 74 -8.99 -1.73 20.38
CA ILE A 74 -9.14 -1.96 21.82
C ILE A 74 -9.89 -3.27 22.10
N ARG A 75 -11.02 -3.50 21.41
CA ARG A 75 -11.79 -4.75 21.55
C ARG A 75 -11.00 -5.99 21.13
N GLY A 76 -10.04 -5.83 20.22
CA GLY A 76 -9.13 -6.91 19.81
C GLY A 76 -8.00 -7.20 20.81
N MET A 77 -7.84 -6.35 21.84
CA MET A 77 -6.75 -6.43 22.85
C MET A 77 -7.32 -6.33 24.28
N PRO A 78 -8.09 -7.33 24.76
CA PRO A 78 -8.68 -7.29 26.09
C PRO A 78 -7.62 -7.12 27.18
N GLY A 79 -7.88 -6.24 28.15
CA GLY A 79 -6.96 -5.89 29.26
C GLY A 79 -5.87 -4.88 28.88
N GLN A 80 -5.81 -4.42 27.65
CA GLN A 80 -4.83 -3.43 27.20
C GLN A 80 -5.47 -2.11 26.75
N GLU A 81 -6.73 -1.91 27.08
CA GLU A 81 -7.55 -0.77 26.63
C GLU A 81 -6.89 0.57 26.92
N LYS A 82 -6.41 0.71 28.16
CA LYS A 82 -5.72 1.93 28.63
C LYS A 82 -4.43 2.18 27.83
N MET A 83 -3.66 1.13 27.59
CA MET A 83 -2.40 1.23 26.85
C MET A 83 -2.63 1.68 25.40
N VAL A 84 -3.64 1.13 24.73
CA VAL A 84 -3.98 1.52 23.35
C VAL A 84 -4.44 2.97 23.30
N MET A 85 -5.30 3.41 24.23
CA MET A 85 -5.74 4.80 24.32
C MET A 85 -4.58 5.75 24.56
N GLU A 86 -3.72 5.45 25.54
CA GLU A 86 -2.53 6.27 25.82
C GLU A 86 -1.57 6.34 24.63
N TYR A 87 -1.41 5.24 23.91
CA TYR A 87 -0.56 5.20 22.72
C TYR A 87 -1.01 6.23 21.68
N TYR A 88 -2.30 6.28 21.33
CA TYR A 88 -2.81 7.24 20.36
C TYR A 88 -2.82 8.68 20.89
N GLN A 89 -3.04 8.89 22.19
CA GLN A 89 -2.97 10.20 22.81
C GLN A 89 -1.53 10.78 22.82
N LYS A 90 -0.54 9.93 23.11
CA LYS A 90 0.87 10.34 23.18
C LYS A 90 1.56 10.38 21.83
N ASN A 91 0.98 9.76 20.80
CA ASN A 91 1.58 9.63 19.46
C ASN A 91 0.64 10.17 18.37
N PRO A 92 0.60 11.49 18.13
CA PRO A 92 -0.22 12.08 17.07
C PRO A 92 0.09 11.49 15.68
N GLN A 93 1.35 11.08 15.46
CA GLN A 93 1.78 10.43 14.23
C GLN A 93 1.08 9.07 14.01
N ALA A 94 0.81 8.33 15.08
CA ALA A 94 0.07 7.07 14.98
C ALA A 94 -1.39 7.30 14.56
N ALA A 95 -2.03 8.34 15.12
CA ALA A 95 -3.38 8.73 14.72
C ALA A 95 -3.43 9.20 13.24
N GLN A 96 -2.42 9.93 12.79
CA GLN A 96 -2.30 10.36 11.40
C GLN A 96 -2.09 9.17 10.46
N SER A 97 -1.27 8.19 10.85
CA SER A 97 -1.06 6.96 10.08
C SER A 97 -2.35 6.14 9.99
N LEU A 98 -3.11 6.03 11.08
CA LEU A 98 -4.42 5.38 11.08
C LEU A 98 -5.40 6.08 10.15
N LYS A 99 -5.43 7.42 10.17
CA LYS A 99 -6.25 8.22 9.24
C LYS A 99 -5.89 7.93 7.78
N GLY A 100 -4.60 7.82 7.46
CA GLY A 100 -4.11 7.45 6.13
C GLY A 100 -4.60 6.07 5.71
N ALA A 101 -4.49 5.06 6.58
CA ALA A 101 -4.96 3.71 6.31
C ALA A 101 -6.49 3.66 6.08
N LEU A 102 -7.27 4.36 6.89
CA LEU A 102 -8.72 4.47 6.71
C LEU A 102 -9.10 5.16 5.39
N TYR A 103 -8.33 6.17 4.99
CA TYR A 103 -8.52 6.85 3.72
C TYR A 103 -8.27 5.92 2.52
N GLU A 104 -7.18 5.16 2.55
CA GLU A 104 -6.88 4.14 1.53
C GLU A 104 -7.98 3.08 1.46
N ASP A 105 -8.46 2.59 2.59
CA ASP A 105 -9.58 1.64 2.65
C ASP A 105 -10.86 2.19 2.02
N LYS A 106 -11.18 3.46 2.26
CA LYS A 106 -12.35 4.13 1.64
C LYS A 106 -12.19 4.22 0.12
N ILE A 107 -11.00 4.55 -0.37
CA ILE A 107 -10.72 4.58 -1.80
C ILE A 107 -10.89 3.19 -2.42
N ILE A 108 -10.34 2.16 -1.78
CA ILE A 108 -10.45 0.77 -2.25
C ILE A 108 -11.91 0.31 -2.27
N LYS A 109 -12.69 0.65 -1.23
CA LYS A 109 -14.12 0.34 -1.18
C LYS A 109 -14.89 1.03 -2.31
N LEU A 110 -14.60 2.32 -2.56
CA LEU A 110 -15.20 3.06 -3.66
C LEU A 110 -14.83 2.46 -5.02
N LEU A 111 -13.56 2.11 -5.23
CA LEU A 111 -13.12 1.44 -6.46
C LEU A 111 -13.86 0.11 -6.65
N LYS A 112 -13.95 -0.72 -5.60
CA LYS A 112 -14.67 -1.99 -5.65
C LYS A 112 -16.16 -1.83 -5.98
N SER A 113 -16.80 -0.76 -5.54
CA SER A 113 -18.22 -0.50 -5.86
C SER A 113 -18.44 -0.10 -7.33
N LYS A 114 -17.40 0.45 -7.98
CA LYS A 114 -17.48 0.89 -9.39
C LYS A 114 -16.99 -0.14 -10.40
N ILE A 115 -16.40 -1.25 -9.96
CA ILE A 115 -15.92 -2.31 -10.85
C ILE A 115 -16.78 -3.56 -10.71
N LYS A 116 -16.93 -4.29 -11.82
CA LYS A 116 -17.57 -5.62 -11.80
C LYS A 116 -16.57 -6.63 -11.24
N LEU A 117 -16.82 -7.10 -10.02
CA LEU A 117 -16.02 -8.15 -9.42
C LEU A 117 -16.48 -9.51 -9.96
N ILE A 118 -15.53 -10.30 -10.45
CA ILE A 118 -15.74 -11.68 -10.83
C ILE A 118 -15.14 -12.53 -9.71
N THR A 119 -16.02 -13.16 -8.91
CA THR A 119 -15.59 -14.07 -7.85
C THR A 119 -15.52 -15.49 -8.40
N LYS A 120 -14.39 -16.17 -8.16
CA LYS A 120 -14.18 -17.57 -8.49
C LYS A 120 -13.91 -18.34 -7.19
N THR A 121 -14.70 -19.35 -6.94
CA THR A 121 -14.41 -20.30 -5.86
C THR A 121 -13.39 -21.30 -6.37
N LEU A 122 -12.29 -21.46 -5.67
CA LEU A 122 -11.21 -22.38 -6.00
C LEU A 122 -10.91 -23.26 -4.79
N SER A 123 -10.48 -24.49 -5.02
CA SER A 123 -9.85 -25.30 -3.97
C SER A 123 -8.50 -24.70 -3.57
N THR A 124 -7.98 -25.06 -2.40
CA THR A 124 -6.68 -24.56 -1.92
C THR A 124 -5.56 -24.83 -2.93
N SER A 125 -5.51 -26.03 -3.53
CA SER A 125 -4.49 -26.38 -4.51
C SER A 125 -4.60 -25.60 -5.82
N GLU A 126 -5.80 -25.28 -6.27
CA GLU A 126 -6.03 -24.43 -7.44
C GLU A 126 -5.64 -22.98 -7.17
N ALA A 127 -5.95 -22.47 -5.97
CA ALA A 127 -5.55 -21.12 -5.56
C ALA A 127 -4.01 -20.99 -5.51
N GLU A 128 -3.31 -21.97 -4.97
CA GLU A 128 -1.85 -22.02 -4.95
C GLU A 128 -1.24 -22.01 -6.37
N LYS A 129 -1.81 -22.79 -7.29
CA LYS A 129 -1.39 -22.78 -8.70
C LYS A 129 -1.57 -21.42 -9.35
N VAL A 130 -2.73 -20.80 -9.19
CA VAL A 130 -3.02 -19.47 -9.73
C VAL A 130 -2.05 -18.42 -9.17
N ILE A 131 -1.75 -18.47 -7.87
CA ILE A 131 -0.80 -17.56 -7.23
C ILE A 131 0.62 -17.79 -7.77
N SER A 132 1.05 -19.05 -7.91
CA SER A 132 2.37 -19.38 -8.43
C SER A 132 2.55 -18.94 -9.89
N GLU A 133 1.56 -19.18 -10.74
CA GLU A 133 1.54 -18.74 -12.14
C GLU A 133 1.56 -17.22 -12.26
N PHE A 134 0.78 -16.53 -11.44
CA PHE A 134 0.78 -15.07 -11.40
C PHE A 134 2.14 -14.49 -10.99
N ASN A 135 2.79 -15.08 -10.01
CA ASN A 135 4.13 -14.68 -9.58
C ASN A 135 5.19 -15.00 -10.64
N ALA A 136 5.11 -16.17 -11.29
CA ALA A 136 6.00 -16.57 -12.37
C ALA A 136 5.84 -15.66 -13.61
N SER A 137 4.62 -15.26 -13.95
CA SER A 137 4.36 -14.33 -15.05
C SER A 137 4.94 -12.94 -14.81
N LYS A 138 4.91 -12.47 -13.55
CA LYS A 138 5.58 -11.22 -13.14
C LYS A 138 7.11 -11.31 -13.28
N THR A 139 7.68 -12.46 -13.00
CA THR A 139 9.14 -12.69 -13.10
C THR A 139 9.59 -12.78 -14.56
N LYS A 140 8.83 -13.49 -15.41
CA LYS A 140 9.09 -13.62 -16.86
C LYS A 140 8.91 -12.29 -17.61
N ALA A 141 7.94 -11.46 -17.23
CA ALA A 141 7.78 -10.13 -17.79
C ALA A 141 8.95 -9.18 -17.44
N LYS A 142 9.65 -9.44 -16.31
CA LYS A 142 10.88 -8.72 -15.93
C LYS A 142 12.10 -9.17 -16.75
N SER A 143 12.26 -10.46 -17.05
CA SER A 143 13.40 -10.99 -17.79
C SER A 143 13.35 -10.64 -19.29
N LYS A 144 12.19 -10.63 -19.93
CA LYS A 144 12.03 -10.21 -21.34
C LYS A 144 12.31 -8.73 -21.61
N LYS A 145 12.31 -7.85 -20.58
CA LYS A 145 12.71 -6.44 -20.72
C LYS A 145 14.22 -6.22 -20.57
N ILE A 146 14.95 -7.19 -20.04
CA ILE A 146 16.40 -7.10 -19.84
C ILE A 146 17.18 -7.60 -21.07
N SER A 147 16.57 -8.48 -21.87
CA SER A 147 17.19 -9.06 -23.08
C SER A 147 16.91 -8.28 -24.39
N LYS A 148 16.34 -7.07 -24.30
CA LYS A 148 16.10 -6.15 -25.43
C LYS A 148 16.75 -4.77 -25.22
N LYS A 149 17.96 -4.77 -24.63
CA LYS A 149 18.85 -3.61 -24.64
C LYS A 149 20.25 -4.05 -25.05
#